data_3eff0f5faea885f7ff2efceac1634539
#
_entry.id   3eff0f5faea885f7ff2efceac1634539
#
_cell.length_a   1.000
_cell.length_b   1.000
_cell.length_c   1.000
_cell.angle_alpha   90.00
_cell.angle_beta   90.00
_cell.angle_gamma   90.00
#
_symmetry.space_group_name_H-M   'P 1'
#
loop_
_entity.id
_entity.type
_entity.pdbx_description
1 polymer ?
#
loop_
_entity_poly.entity_id
_entity_poly.type
_entity_poly.pdbx_seq_one_letter_code
_entity_poly.pdbx_strand_id
1 'polypeptide(L)'
;MTRPRHRSLVIIALALCAVASAAVAAPRARAQSFTDVPKSHWAHDAVVAVTQRGPAGHKILDDYGELFKPERSITREQLARSLTLASGNYGEKVKGVAISDLAKDDPYYDVVQVALRHGYMSLDKDGAFRPQDPVRASQAEVAIVRWLKQRYASSDWTLLAGLKPSRWQPNEGWKTDAPAYLPYVVASRQLQLRYNHPSEADGHEVTPDQAIDRAEVAYMFWRAYAVGGEWMLYGLADYKQIAFPPLSERQKQIARFALKFVGYPYIWAGEYPTKDSPYGTQKSGGFDCSGFAFYVMKMHFDYPITVNERGGSDMAKRAKPRITRKKLQCGDLIFFGYDGPKSSLASIYHVGLYLGNGWFIHSTGSTDGVTLSSLDSSSYYKQYFAWGRRVLKPSELPDAAAQTTAKIAVQAAPVPAAD
;
A
#
# COMPACT_ATOMS: atom_id res chain seq x y z
N MET A 1 50.92 17.62 25.07
CA MET A 1 50.34 16.47 25.84
C MET A 1 48.95 16.19 25.27
N THR A 2 48.89 15.30 24.31
CA THR A 2 47.69 14.88 23.56
C THR A 2 47.16 13.58 24.15
N ARG A 3 45.90 13.56 24.57
CA ARG A 3 45.19 12.32 24.95
C ARG A 3 44.35 11.79 23.81
N PRO A 4 44.38 10.52 23.44
CA PRO A 4 43.59 9.94 22.40
C PRO A 4 42.16 9.59 22.88
N ARG A 5 41.19 9.82 22.04
CA ARG A 5 39.78 9.44 22.18
C ARG A 5 39.63 7.94 21.81
N HIS A 6 39.29 7.11 22.77
CA HIS A 6 38.87 5.73 22.53
C HIS A 6 37.46 5.67 21.90
N ARG A 7 37.36 5.16 20.69
CA ARG A 7 36.10 4.68 20.10
C ARG A 7 35.91 3.23 20.54
N SER A 8 34.90 2.98 21.35
CA SER A 8 34.49 1.60 21.69
C SER A 8 33.63 1.06 20.54
N LEU A 9 34.19 0.16 19.76
CA LEU A 9 33.44 -0.74 18.87
C LEU A 9 32.85 -1.86 19.74
N VAL A 10 31.52 -1.93 19.83
CA VAL A 10 30.80 -3.08 20.34
C VAL A 10 30.67 -4.09 19.20
N ILE A 11 31.54 -5.10 19.23
CA ILE A 11 31.45 -6.29 18.35
C ILE A 11 30.53 -7.27 19.08
N ILE A 12 29.33 -7.50 18.56
CA ILE A 12 28.45 -8.58 18.98
C ILE A 12 28.92 -9.84 18.25
N ALA A 13 29.61 -10.72 19.00
CA ALA A 13 29.97 -12.03 18.52
C ALA A 13 28.75 -12.96 18.56
N LEU A 14 28.21 -13.31 17.39
CA LEU A 14 27.27 -14.40 17.23
C LEU A 14 28.04 -15.75 17.30
N ALA A 15 27.85 -16.48 18.36
CA ALA A 15 28.34 -17.86 18.48
C ALA A 15 27.49 -18.78 17.57
N LEU A 16 28.05 -19.22 16.45
CA LEU A 16 27.51 -20.29 15.62
C LEU A 16 27.82 -21.63 16.33
N CYS A 17 26.79 -22.27 16.88
CA CYS A 17 26.85 -23.71 17.19
C CYS A 17 26.71 -24.49 15.87
N ALA A 18 27.83 -24.95 15.34
CA ALA A 18 27.84 -25.87 14.20
C ALA A 18 27.45 -27.28 14.68
N VAL A 19 26.20 -27.67 14.49
CA VAL A 19 25.77 -29.06 14.51
C VAL A 19 26.03 -29.63 13.13
N ALA A 20 27.10 -30.38 12.97
CA ALA A 20 27.37 -31.11 11.74
C ALA A 20 26.41 -32.30 11.63
N SER A 21 25.25 -32.09 11.04
CA SER A 21 24.40 -33.16 10.51
C SER A 21 24.86 -33.46 9.08
N ALA A 22 25.39 -34.67 8.88
CA ALA A 22 25.67 -35.20 7.55
C ALA A 22 24.35 -35.32 6.78
N ALA A 23 23.92 -34.26 6.10
CA ALA A 23 22.82 -34.30 5.17
C ALA A 23 23.33 -35.00 3.90
N VAL A 24 22.82 -36.20 3.65
CA VAL A 24 22.90 -36.82 2.31
C VAL A 24 22.32 -35.78 1.34
N ALA A 25 23.18 -35.25 0.48
CA ALA A 25 22.82 -34.26 -0.51
C ALA A 25 21.83 -34.90 -1.49
N ALA A 26 20.54 -34.70 -1.25
CA ALA A 26 19.56 -34.93 -2.30
C ALA A 26 19.98 -34.12 -3.54
N PRO A 27 19.88 -34.69 -4.76
CA PRO A 27 20.25 -33.96 -5.97
C PRO A 27 19.48 -32.64 -5.97
N ARG A 28 20.20 -31.50 -5.92
CA ARG A 28 19.61 -30.18 -6.06
C ARG A 28 18.91 -30.19 -7.42
N ALA A 29 17.57 -30.21 -7.40
CA ALA A 29 16.81 -29.99 -8.61
C ALA A 29 17.38 -28.75 -9.28
N ARG A 30 17.81 -28.89 -10.53
CA ARG A 30 18.37 -27.78 -11.33
C ARG A 30 17.33 -26.67 -11.28
N ALA A 31 17.71 -25.50 -10.79
CA ALA A 31 16.79 -24.37 -10.74
C ALA A 31 16.18 -24.18 -12.14
N GLN A 32 14.87 -24.19 -12.24
CA GLN A 32 14.16 -24.03 -13.50
C GLN A 32 14.51 -22.63 -14.02
N SER A 33 15.08 -22.56 -15.21
CA SER A 33 15.36 -21.31 -15.90
C SER A 33 14.30 -21.08 -16.96
N PHE A 34 13.78 -19.87 -17.03
CA PHE A 34 12.81 -19.45 -18.03
C PHE A 34 13.51 -18.53 -19.03
N THR A 35 13.26 -18.75 -20.32
CA THR A 35 13.87 -17.97 -21.40
C THR A 35 13.35 -16.53 -21.43
N ASP A 36 12.10 -16.32 -20.98
CA ASP A 36 11.44 -15.02 -20.88
C ASP A 36 11.60 -14.33 -19.50
N VAL A 37 12.31 -14.98 -18.55
CA VAL A 37 12.64 -14.40 -17.23
C VAL A 37 14.14 -14.62 -16.95
N PRO A 38 15.04 -13.93 -17.68
CA PRO A 38 16.47 -14.04 -17.45
C PRO A 38 16.85 -13.52 -16.05
N LYS A 39 18.07 -13.83 -15.59
CA LYS A 39 18.56 -13.39 -14.27
C LYS A 39 18.51 -11.88 -14.05
N SER A 40 18.55 -11.10 -15.12
CA SER A 40 18.41 -9.64 -15.07
C SER A 40 16.97 -9.15 -14.98
N HIS A 41 15.99 -10.04 -15.12
CA HIS A 41 14.58 -9.67 -15.00
C HIS A 41 14.25 -9.36 -13.53
N TRP A 42 13.56 -8.25 -13.27
CA TRP A 42 13.25 -7.78 -11.92
C TRP A 42 12.51 -8.81 -11.04
N ALA A 43 11.66 -9.64 -11.64
CA ALA A 43 10.89 -10.67 -10.93
C ALA A 43 11.58 -12.04 -10.92
N HIS A 44 12.83 -12.18 -11.41
CA HIS A 44 13.50 -13.48 -11.58
C HIS A 44 13.42 -14.35 -10.32
N ASP A 45 13.86 -13.82 -9.18
CA ASP A 45 13.93 -14.60 -7.94
C ASP A 45 12.55 -14.98 -7.42
N ALA A 46 11.59 -14.07 -7.56
CA ALA A 46 10.20 -14.32 -7.22
C ALA A 46 9.58 -15.42 -8.09
N VAL A 47 9.80 -15.35 -9.41
CA VAL A 47 9.30 -16.36 -10.37
C VAL A 47 9.92 -17.72 -10.08
N VAL A 48 11.22 -17.79 -9.86
CA VAL A 48 11.89 -19.05 -9.47
C VAL A 48 11.31 -19.62 -8.19
N ALA A 49 11.08 -18.79 -7.18
CA ALA A 49 10.54 -19.23 -5.89
C ALA A 49 9.12 -19.80 -6.01
N VAL A 50 8.22 -19.16 -6.76
CA VAL A 50 6.81 -19.59 -6.86
C VAL A 50 6.58 -20.74 -7.85
N THR A 51 7.53 -20.99 -8.74
CA THR A 51 7.49 -22.09 -9.71
C THR A 51 8.28 -23.32 -9.25
N GLN A 52 9.04 -23.22 -8.16
CA GLN A 52 9.56 -24.39 -7.47
C GLN A 52 8.39 -25.12 -6.77
N ARG A 53 8.62 -26.39 -6.38
CA ARG A 53 7.60 -27.13 -5.62
C ARG A 53 7.30 -26.42 -4.30
N GLY A 54 6.11 -25.86 -4.22
CA GLY A 54 5.54 -25.30 -3.01
C GLY A 54 4.95 -26.38 -2.10
N PRO A 55 4.09 -25.99 -1.15
CA PRO A 55 3.37 -26.91 -0.28
C PRO A 55 2.68 -28.02 -1.08
N ALA A 56 2.63 -29.24 -0.53
CA ALA A 56 2.07 -30.43 -1.16
C ALA A 56 2.71 -30.82 -2.52
N GLY A 57 3.91 -30.32 -2.84
CA GLY A 57 4.63 -30.67 -4.06
C GLY A 57 4.14 -30.02 -5.34
N HIS A 58 3.22 -29.05 -5.25
CA HIS A 58 2.70 -28.27 -6.38
C HIS A 58 3.37 -26.91 -6.51
N LYS A 59 3.47 -26.39 -7.74
CA LYS A 59 3.90 -25.02 -8.02
C LYS A 59 2.81 -24.04 -7.59
N ILE A 60 3.17 -22.94 -6.92
CA ILE A 60 2.19 -21.89 -6.55
C ILE A 60 1.66 -21.22 -7.82
N LEU A 61 2.55 -20.86 -8.74
CA LEU A 61 2.20 -20.41 -10.09
C LEU A 61 2.72 -21.44 -11.10
N ASP A 62 1.86 -21.82 -12.03
CA ASP A 62 2.25 -22.70 -13.12
C ASP A 62 3.20 -21.98 -14.09
N ASP A 63 4.01 -22.74 -14.78
CA ASP A 63 4.77 -22.32 -15.96
C ASP A 63 4.19 -22.93 -17.23
N TYR A 64 4.82 -22.59 -18.35
CA TYR A 64 4.49 -23.08 -19.68
C TYR A 64 5.72 -23.76 -20.31
N GLY A 65 6.36 -24.66 -19.55
CA GLY A 65 7.60 -25.29 -19.95
C GLY A 65 8.81 -24.38 -19.77
N GLU A 66 9.41 -23.91 -20.85
CA GLU A 66 10.55 -22.99 -20.81
C GLU A 66 10.15 -21.52 -20.65
N LEU A 67 8.85 -21.23 -20.59
CA LEU A 67 8.30 -19.88 -20.46
C LEU A 67 7.51 -19.75 -19.16
N PHE A 68 7.59 -18.56 -18.54
CA PHE A 68 6.74 -18.17 -17.43
C PHE A 68 5.60 -17.24 -17.87
N LYS A 69 5.80 -16.48 -18.94
CA LYS A 69 4.90 -15.43 -19.44
C LYS A 69 4.66 -14.32 -18.41
N PRO A 70 5.72 -13.60 -17.99
CA PRO A 70 5.68 -12.64 -16.88
C PRO A 70 4.65 -11.53 -17.10
N GLU A 71 4.55 -10.99 -18.31
CA GLU A 71 3.66 -9.86 -18.65
C GLU A 71 2.20 -10.28 -18.95
N ARG A 72 1.91 -11.59 -18.93
CA ARG A 72 0.53 -12.05 -19.11
C ARG A 72 -0.29 -11.80 -17.85
N SER A 73 -1.49 -11.23 -17.97
CA SER A 73 -2.42 -11.11 -16.85
C SER A 73 -2.77 -12.47 -16.27
N ILE A 74 -2.87 -12.54 -14.93
CA ILE A 74 -3.38 -13.73 -14.24
C ILE A 74 -4.91 -13.73 -14.26
N THR A 75 -5.53 -14.89 -14.45
CA THR A 75 -6.99 -15.04 -14.35
C THR A 75 -7.43 -15.29 -12.92
N ARG A 76 -8.74 -15.08 -12.65
CA ARG A 76 -9.31 -15.27 -11.31
C ARG A 76 -9.23 -16.73 -10.83
N GLU A 77 -9.43 -17.71 -11.72
CA GLU A 77 -9.25 -19.12 -11.39
C GLU A 77 -7.80 -19.46 -11.05
N GLN A 78 -6.83 -18.91 -11.82
CA GLN A 78 -5.41 -19.11 -11.56
C GLN A 78 -5.00 -18.52 -10.20
N LEU A 79 -5.50 -17.33 -9.87
CA LEU A 79 -5.26 -16.74 -8.54
C LEU A 79 -5.90 -17.59 -7.43
N ALA A 80 -7.13 -18.10 -7.61
CA ALA A 80 -7.80 -18.98 -6.64
C ALA A 80 -6.95 -20.24 -6.38
N ARG A 81 -6.45 -20.88 -7.44
CA ARG A 81 -5.55 -22.03 -7.33
C ARG A 81 -4.26 -21.67 -6.59
N SER A 82 -3.64 -20.56 -6.94
CA SER A 82 -2.40 -20.11 -6.28
C SER A 82 -2.59 -19.86 -4.79
N LEU A 83 -3.69 -19.22 -4.39
CA LEU A 83 -4.03 -18.99 -2.98
C LEU A 83 -4.27 -20.30 -2.21
N THR A 84 -4.98 -21.25 -2.80
CA THR A 84 -5.24 -22.57 -2.20
C THR A 84 -3.94 -23.35 -2.00
N LEU A 85 -3.04 -23.31 -2.96
CA LEU A 85 -1.72 -23.93 -2.85
C LEU A 85 -0.86 -23.22 -1.80
N ALA A 86 -0.82 -21.89 -1.83
CA ALA A 86 -0.04 -21.09 -0.89
C ALA A 86 -0.50 -21.24 0.57
N SER A 87 -1.81 -21.46 0.78
CA SER A 87 -2.38 -21.68 2.12
C SER A 87 -2.24 -23.11 2.63
N GLY A 88 -1.86 -24.07 1.77
CA GLY A 88 -1.85 -25.49 2.10
C GLY A 88 -3.23 -26.19 2.04
N ASN A 89 -4.25 -25.48 1.56
CA ASN A 89 -5.64 -25.98 1.51
C ASN A 89 -5.98 -26.68 0.17
N TYR A 90 -4.97 -26.89 -0.68
CA TYR A 90 -5.18 -27.58 -1.94
C TYR A 90 -5.66 -29.02 -1.72
N GLY A 91 -6.76 -29.38 -2.40
CA GLY A 91 -7.40 -30.68 -2.23
C GLY A 91 -8.36 -30.79 -1.02
N GLU A 92 -8.53 -29.70 -0.24
CA GLU A 92 -9.53 -29.65 0.82
C GLU A 92 -10.94 -29.84 0.24
N LYS A 93 -11.76 -30.67 0.90
CA LYS A 93 -13.17 -30.83 0.55
C LYS A 93 -14.02 -29.88 1.39
N VAL A 94 -14.65 -28.93 0.73
CA VAL A 94 -15.45 -27.90 1.39
C VAL A 94 -16.93 -28.02 0.99
N LYS A 95 -17.84 -27.57 1.87
CA LYS A 95 -19.22 -27.35 1.48
C LYS A 95 -19.27 -26.21 0.48
N GLY A 96 -19.58 -26.56 -0.77
CA GLY A 96 -19.58 -25.60 -1.87
C GLY A 96 -20.71 -24.59 -1.80
N VAL A 97 -20.51 -23.47 -2.47
CA VAL A 97 -21.53 -22.46 -2.77
C VAL A 97 -21.95 -22.59 -4.23
N ALA A 98 -23.16 -22.13 -4.55
CA ALA A 98 -23.59 -22.08 -5.95
C ALA A 98 -22.78 -21.01 -6.69
N ILE A 99 -22.26 -21.38 -7.86
CA ILE A 99 -21.51 -20.48 -8.78
C ILE A 99 -22.27 -20.54 -10.11
N SER A 100 -22.67 -19.40 -10.63
CA SER A 100 -23.55 -19.33 -11.82
C SER A 100 -22.82 -19.61 -13.14
N ASP A 101 -21.50 -19.43 -13.18
CA ASP A 101 -20.67 -19.42 -14.40
C ASP A 101 -19.48 -20.41 -14.35
N LEU A 102 -19.46 -21.35 -13.41
CA LEU A 102 -18.42 -22.37 -13.29
C LEU A 102 -19.05 -23.74 -13.08
N ALA A 103 -18.86 -24.65 -14.04
CA ALA A 103 -19.39 -26.00 -14.00
C ALA A 103 -18.64 -26.86 -12.96
N LYS A 104 -19.33 -27.89 -12.40
CA LYS A 104 -18.74 -28.75 -11.36
C LYS A 104 -17.63 -29.65 -11.87
N ASP A 105 -17.58 -29.92 -13.17
CA ASP A 105 -16.55 -30.71 -13.87
C ASP A 105 -15.39 -29.84 -14.37
N ASP A 106 -15.44 -28.52 -14.15
CA ASP A 106 -14.34 -27.64 -14.48
C ASP A 106 -13.11 -27.96 -13.60
N PRO A 107 -11.90 -28.04 -14.18
CA PRO A 107 -10.66 -28.34 -13.42
C PRO A 107 -10.37 -27.39 -12.26
N TYR A 108 -10.87 -26.15 -12.31
CA TYR A 108 -10.70 -25.16 -11.24
C TYR A 108 -11.85 -25.12 -10.23
N TYR A 109 -12.93 -25.90 -10.43
CA TYR A 109 -14.11 -25.82 -9.57
C TYR A 109 -13.76 -26.01 -8.09
N ASP A 110 -13.05 -27.08 -7.74
CA ASP A 110 -12.70 -27.39 -6.34
C ASP A 110 -11.84 -26.30 -5.71
N VAL A 111 -10.82 -25.79 -6.41
CA VAL A 111 -9.94 -24.74 -5.87
C VAL A 111 -10.67 -23.40 -5.72
N VAL A 112 -11.60 -23.09 -6.62
CA VAL A 112 -12.47 -21.92 -6.51
C VAL A 112 -13.38 -22.04 -5.28
N GLN A 113 -13.99 -23.21 -5.05
CA GLN A 113 -14.81 -23.46 -3.86
C GLN A 113 -14.01 -23.27 -2.57
N VAL A 114 -12.78 -23.79 -2.52
CA VAL A 114 -11.88 -23.60 -1.37
C VAL A 114 -11.55 -22.12 -1.17
N ALA A 115 -11.18 -21.41 -2.23
CA ALA A 115 -10.85 -19.97 -2.14
C ALA A 115 -12.04 -19.11 -1.66
N LEU A 116 -13.26 -19.46 -2.09
CA LEU A 116 -14.50 -18.82 -1.64
C LEU A 116 -14.80 -19.15 -0.18
N ARG A 117 -14.66 -20.42 0.21
CA ARG A 117 -14.92 -20.89 1.60
C ARG A 117 -14.01 -20.23 2.61
N HIS A 118 -12.75 -20.09 2.29
CA HIS A 118 -11.77 -19.38 3.13
C HIS A 118 -11.86 -17.85 3.01
N GLY A 119 -12.73 -17.34 2.15
CA GLY A 119 -12.94 -15.90 1.97
C GLY A 119 -11.76 -15.17 1.36
N TYR A 120 -10.84 -15.88 0.68
CA TYR A 120 -9.74 -15.25 -0.06
C TYR A 120 -10.30 -14.43 -1.21
N MET A 121 -11.25 -14.98 -1.94
CA MET A 121 -11.95 -14.36 -3.05
C MET A 121 -13.47 -14.33 -2.79
N SER A 122 -14.22 -13.66 -3.65
CA SER A 122 -15.67 -13.51 -3.53
C SER A 122 -16.32 -13.66 -4.90
N LEU A 123 -17.59 -14.09 -4.91
CA LEU A 123 -18.45 -13.97 -6.08
C LEU A 123 -18.85 -12.50 -6.31
N ASP A 124 -19.20 -12.18 -7.52
CA ASP A 124 -19.86 -10.93 -7.85
C ASP A 124 -21.34 -10.95 -7.34
N LYS A 125 -22.03 -9.80 -7.45
CA LYS A 125 -23.40 -9.66 -6.94
C LYS A 125 -24.41 -10.56 -7.64
N ASP A 126 -24.11 -10.98 -8.87
CA ASP A 126 -24.91 -11.89 -9.69
C ASP A 126 -24.63 -13.38 -9.42
N GLY A 127 -23.76 -13.69 -8.44
CA GLY A 127 -23.35 -15.04 -8.12
C GLY A 127 -22.30 -15.63 -9.07
N ALA A 128 -21.73 -14.83 -9.96
CA ALA A 128 -20.69 -15.26 -10.89
C ALA A 128 -19.29 -15.18 -10.26
N PHE A 129 -18.41 -16.11 -10.59
CA PHE A 129 -17.00 -16.08 -10.23
C PHE A 129 -16.13 -15.43 -11.30
N ARG A 130 -16.52 -15.50 -12.57
CA ARG A 130 -15.78 -15.00 -13.75
C ARG A 130 -14.36 -15.59 -13.83
N PRO A 131 -14.24 -16.91 -13.96
CA PRO A 131 -12.97 -17.63 -13.82
C PRO A 131 -11.88 -17.15 -14.77
N GLN A 132 -12.23 -16.79 -16.01
CA GLN A 132 -11.31 -16.36 -17.06
C GLN A 132 -11.00 -14.86 -17.07
N ASP A 133 -11.72 -14.07 -16.27
CA ASP A 133 -11.50 -12.62 -16.23
C ASP A 133 -10.10 -12.32 -15.65
N PRO A 134 -9.39 -11.33 -16.20
CA PRO A 134 -8.14 -10.84 -15.62
C PRO A 134 -8.39 -10.29 -14.21
N VAL A 135 -7.47 -10.60 -13.30
CA VAL A 135 -7.49 -10.07 -11.93
C VAL A 135 -6.99 -8.63 -11.94
N ARG A 136 -7.74 -7.71 -11.34
CA ARG A 136 -7.23 -6.35 -11.08
C ARG A 136 -6.21 -6.37 -9.94
N ALA A 137 -5.26 -5.43 -9.95
CA ALA A 137 -4.23 -5.33 -8.90
C ALA A 137 -4.85 -5.25 -7.50
N SER A 138 -5.88 -4.39 -7.30
CA SER A 138 -6.59 -4.29 -6.03
C SER A 138 -7.26 -5.61 -5.59
N GLN A 139 -7.74 -6.43 -6.52
CA GLN A 139 -8.32 -7.74 -6.21
C GLN A 139 -7.26 -8.73 -5.74
N ALA A 140 -6.07 -8.72 -6.36
CA ALA A 140 -4.94 -9.54 -5.93
C ALA A 140 -4.46 -9.12 -4.53
N GLU A 141 -4.32 -7.83 -4.28
CA GLU A 141 -3.95 -7.29 -2.98
C GLU A 141 -4.96 -7.68 -1.88
N VAL A 142 -6.26 -7.54 -2.15
CA VAL A 142 -7.32 -7.97 -1.23
C VAL A 142 -7.20 -9.47 -0.92
N ALA A 143 -7.04 -10.30 -1.94
CA ALA A 143 -7.00 -11.75 -1.79
C ALA A 143 -5.76 -12.21 -1.01
N ILE A 144 -4.59 -11.67 -1.31
CA ILE A 144 -3.33 -12.04 -0.64
C ILE A 144 -3.32 -11.53 0.81
N VAL A 145 -3.79 -10.31 1.10
CA VAL A 145 -3.89 -9.81 2.47
C VAL A 145 -4.90 -10.62 3.30
N ARG A 146 -6.02 -11.06 2.72
CA ARG A 146 -6.98 -11.96 3.39
C ARG A 146 -6.34 -13.32 3.71
N TRP A 147 -5.55 -13.87 2.80
CA TRP A 147 -4.77 -15.08 3.06
C TRP A 147 -3.76 -14.86 4.18
N LEU A 148 -2.98 -13.78 4.14
CA LEU A 148 -2.03 -13.43 5.20
C LEU A 148 -2.71 -13.28 6.57
N LYS A 149 -3.91 -12.70 6.60
CA LYS A 149 -4.70 -12.60 7.84
C LYS A 149 -5.01 -13.98 8.44
N GLN A 150 -5.26 -14.99 7.64
CA GLN A 150 -5.47 -16.35 8.14
C GLN A 150 -4.14 -17.00 8.54
N ARG A 151 -3.11 -16.84 7.74
CA ARG A 151 -1.77 -17.38 8.02
C ARG A 151 -1.20 -16.86 9.35
N TYR A 152 -1.46 -15.62 9.69
CA TYR A 152 -1.01 -14.95 10.92
C TYR A 152 -2.22 -14.55 11.79
N ALA A 153 -3.11 -15.52 12.06
CA ALA A 153 -4.36 -15.26 12.78
C ALA A 153 -4.17 -14.76 14.22
N SER A 154 -3.02 -15.06 14.84
CA SER A 154 -2.63 -14.56 16.16
C SER A 154 -2.26 -13.06 16.15
N SER A 155 -1.95 -12.50 14.99
CA SER A 155 -1.59 -11.09 14.86
C SER A 155 -2.82 -10.19 14.88
N ASP A 156 -2.61 -8.95 15.32
CA ASP A 156 -3.69 -7.98 15.43
C ASP A 156 -4.07 -7.35 14.07
N TRP A 157 -5.12 -7.89 13.48
CA TRP A 157 -5.69 -7.41 12.22
C TRP A 157 -6.83 -6.39 12.38
N THR A 158 -7.06 -5.87 13.59
CA THR A 158 -8.07 -4.81 13.81
C THR A 158 -7.71 -3.53 13.06
N LEU A 159 -6.43 -3.35 12.67
CA LEU A 159 -5.98 -2.29 11.78
C LEU A 159 -6.80 -2.18 10.49
N LEU A 160 -7.22 -3.31 9.90
CA LEU A 160 -8.06 -3.26 8.68
C LEU A 160 -9.43 -2.64 8.95
N ALA A 161 -9.94 -2.77 10.17
CA ALA A 161 -11.16 -2.09 10.58
C ALA A 161 -10.93 -0.58 10.79
N GLY A 162 -9.77 -0.20 11.35
CA GLY A 162 -9.36 1.20 11.49
C GLY A 162 -9.20 1.91 10.15
N LEU A 163 -8.72 1.20 9.13
CA LEU A 163 -8.57 1.72 7.77
C LEU A 163 -9.89 1.89 6.98
N LYS A 164 -11.05 1.58 7.56
CA LYS A 164 -12.34 1.84 6.91
C LYS A 164 -12.74 3.31 7.05
N PRO A 165 -12.80 4.09 5.95
CA PRO A 165 -13.05 5.53 6.02
C PRO A 165 -14.37 5.90 6.69
N SER A 166 -15.39 5.04 6.64
CA SER A 166 -16.67 5.24 7.32
C SER A 166 -16.55 5.36 8.86
N ARG A 167 -15.42 4.95 9.44
CA ARG A 167 -15.14 5.03 10.87
C ARG A 167 -14.42 6.32 11.27
N TRP A 168 -13.86 7.07 10.33
CA TRP A 168 -13.01 8.21 10.63
C TRP A 168 -13.78 9.44 11.12
N GLN A 169 -15.08 9.51 10.77
CA GLN A 169 -16.02 10.53 11.28
C GLN A 169 -17.40 9.90 11.58
N PRO A 170 -17.52 9.05 12.61
CA PRO A 170 -18.73 8.25 12.84
C PRO A 170 -19.98 9.09 13.13
N ASN A 171 -19.82 10.26 13.76
CA ASN A 171 -20.93 11.11 14.18
C ASN A 171 -21.47 12.05 13.09
N GLU A 172 -20.75 12.21 11.98
CA GLU A 172 -21.11 13.15 10.91
C GLU A 172 -21.70 12.47 9.67
N GLY A 173 -21.88 11.14 9.68
CA GLY A 173 -22.43 10.40 8.54
C GLY A 173 -21.61 10.59 7.25
N TRP A 174 -20.30 10.79 7.37
CA TRP A 174 -19.44 11.03 6.23
C TRP A 174 -19.44 9.83 5.27
N LYS A 175 -20.13 10.00 4.16
CA LYS A 175 -20.07 9.06 3.05
C LYS A 175 -18.78 9.32 2.29
N THR A 176 -17.89 8.34 2.28
CA THR A 176 -16.65 8.42 1.52
C THR A 176 -16.81 7.71 0.18
N ASP A 177 -16.23 8.29 -0.87
CA ASP A 177 -16.04 7.63 -2.17
C ASP A 177 -14.76 6.79 -2.22
N ALA A 178 -14.10 6.61 -1.07
CA ALA A 178 -12.90 5.80 -0.99
C ALA A 178 -13.21 4.36 -1.41
N PRO A 179 -12.36 3.73 -2.21
CA PRO A 179 -12.59 2.38 -2.70
C PRO A 179 -12.73 1.38 -1.54
N ALA A 180 -13.61 0.40 -1.67
CA ALA A 180 -13.78 -0.66 -0.66
C ALA A 180 -12.51 -1.47 -0.41
N TYR A 181 -11.60 -1.49 -1.36
CA TYR A 181 -10.30 -2.16 -1.24
C TYR A 181 -9.25 -1.37 -0.43
N LEU A 182 -9.50 -0.08 -0.11
CA LEU A 182 -8.54 0.80 0.55
C LEU A 182 -7.84 0.16 1.76
N PRO A 183 -8.52 -0.50 2.71
CA PRO A 183 -7.85 -1.10 3.86
C PRO A 183 -6.79 -2.15 3.47
N TYR A 184 -7.10 -2.94 2.47
CA TYR A 184 -6.23 -4.01 2.00
C TYR A 184 -5.05 -3.49 1.19
N VAL A 185 -5.29 -2.48 0.36
CA VAL A 185 -4.25 -1.86 -0.46
C VAL A 185 -3.26 -1.09 0.41
N VAL A 186 -3.72 -0.34 1.43
CA VAL A 186 -2.81 0.28 2.40
C VAL A 186 -1.99 -0.78 3.14
N ALA A 187 -2.61 -1.87 3.60
CA ALA A 187 -1.90 -2.96 4.26
C ALA A 187 -0.89 -3.62 3.31
N SER A 188 -1.26 -3.90 2.07
CA SER A 188 -0.40 -4.47 1.04
C SER A 188 0.85 -3.61 0.81
N ARG A 189 0.67 -2.30 0.67
CA ARG A 189 1.76 -1.33 0.50
C ARG A 189 2.70 -1.30 1.70
N GLN A 190 2.17 -1.23 2.89
CA GLN A 190 2.96 -1.22 4.13
C GLN A 190 3.71 -2.55 4.35
N LEU A 191 3.14 -3.65 3.92
CA LEU A 191 3.78 -4.98 3.94
C LEU A 191 4.76 -5.19 2.77
N GLN A 192 4.90 -4.19 1.89
CA GLN A 192 5.74 -4.26 0.69
C GLN A 192 5.42 -5.46 -0.22
N LEU A 193 4.14 -5.79 -0.36
CA LEU A 193 3.70 -6.86 -1.24
C LEU A 193 3.72 -6.46 -2.71
N ARG A 194 3.69 -5.16 -3.02
CA ARG A 194 3.87 -4.65 -4.40
C ARG A 194 5.35 -4.47 -4.69
N TYR A 195 5.70 -4.51 -5.96
CA TYR A 195 7.08 -4.34 -6.40
C TYR A 195 7.57 -2.94 -6.09
N ASN A 196 8.61 -2.84 -5.28
CA ASN A 196 9.31 -1.58 -5.02
C ASN A 196 10.50 -1.48 -5.98
N HIS A 197 10.27 -0.87 -7.10
CA HIS A 197 11.20 -0.77 -8.20
C HIS A 197 11.97 0.56 -8.20
N PRO A 198 13.17 0.62 -8.82
CA PRO A 198 13.83 1.87 -9.10
C PRO A 198 13.10 2.66 -10.19
N SER A 199 13.32 3.98 -10.26
CA SER A 199 12.63 4.86 -11.22
C SER A 199 12.80 4.47 -12.69
N GLU A 200 13.86 3.74 -13.03
CA GLU A 200 14.10 3.21 -14.38
C GLU A 200 13.09 2.13 -14.76
N ALA A 201 12.55 1.44 -13.77
CA ALA A 201 11.56 0.38 -13.91
C ALA A 201 10.11 0.86 -13.72
N ASP A 202 9.88 2.17 -13.55
CA ASP A 202 8.53 2.76 -13.53
C ASP A 202 7.70 2.28 -14.71
N GLY A 203 6.45 1.88 -14.45
CA GLY A 203 5.53 1.36 -15.46
C GLY A 203 5.37 -0.17 -15.44
N HIS A 204 6.19 -0.90 -14.68
CA HIS A 204 5.92 -2.32 -14.39
C HIS A 204 4.75 -2.48 -13.43
N GLU A 205 4.58 -1.55 -12.51
CA GLU A 205 3.46 -1.59 -11.60
C GLU A 205 2.21 -0.92 -12.19
N VAL A 206 1.08 -1.62 -12.11
CA VAL A 206 -0.20 -1.13 -12.62
C VAL A 206 -1.03 -0.46 -11.51
N THR A 207 -1.99 0.38 -11.92
CA THR A 207 -2.94 1.01 -10.99
C THR A 207 -3.90 -0.03 -10.39
N PRO A 208 -4.59 0.26 -9.27
CA PRO A 208 -5.47 -0.70 -8.59
C PRO A 208 -6.56 -1.30 -9.48
N ASP A 209 -7.01 -0.59 -10.50
CA ASP A 209 -8.11 -1.02 -11.37
C ASP A 209 -7.64 -1.71 -12.67
N GLN A 210 -6.35 -1.71 -12.94
CA GLN A 210 -5.77 -2.40 -14.10
C GLN A 210 -5.53 -3.88 -13.81
N ALA A 211 -5.49 -4.69 -14.87
CA ALA A 211 -5.16 -6.10 -14.77
C ALA A 211 -3.71 -6.27 -14.33
N ILE A 212 -3.49 -7.07 -13.29
CA ILE A 212 -2.16 -7.40 -12.77
C ILE A 212 -1.55 -8.55 -13.56
N ASP A 213 -0.26 -8.47 -13.83
CA ASP A 213 0.47 -9.51 -14.52
C ASP A 213 0.99 -10.61 -13.58
N ARG A 214 1.50 -11.67 -14.18
CA ARG A 214 1.99 -12.85 -13.47
C ARG A 214 3.29 -12.59 -12.72
N ALA A 215 4.14 -11.68 -13.22
CA ALA A 215 5.39 -11.32 -12.56
C ALA A 215 5.13 -10.55 -11.26
N GLU A 216 4.20 -9.57 -11.28
CA GLU A 216 3.79 -8.88 -10.07
C GLU A 216 3.15 -9.82 -9.05
N VAL A 217 2.27 -10.74 -9.48
CA VAL A 217 1.65 -11.72 -8.57
C VAL A 217 2.70 -12.70 -8.02
N ALA A 218 3.68 -13.12 -8.81
CA ALA A 218 4.80 -13.92 -8.32
C ALA A 218 5.57 -13.19 -7.23
N TYR A 219 5.86 -11.90 -7.45
CA TYR A 219 6.51 -11.06 -6.45
C TYR A 219 5.68 -10.94 -5.17
N MET A 220 4.37 -10.72 -5.28
CA MET A 220 3.48 -10.63 -4.12
C MET A 220 3.49 -11.91 -3.28
N PHE A 221 3.42 -13.10 -3.89
CA PHE A 221 3.52 -14.36 -3.16
C PHE A 221 4.90 -14.56 -2.54
N TRP A 222 5.97 -14.28 -3.28
CA TRP A 222 7.33 -14.36 -2.78
C TRP A 222 7.54 -13.46 -1.56
N ARG A 223 7.10 -12.21 -1.63
CA ARG A 223 7.13 -11.28 -0.50
C ARG A 223 6.26 -11.75 0.66
N ALA A 224 5.06 -12.24 0.40
CA ALA A 224 4.17 -12.76 1.42
C ALA A 224 4.76 -13.94 2.20
N TYR A 225 5.59 -14.77 1.57
CA TYR A 225 6.36 -15.81 2.26
C TYR A 225 7.57 -15.26 3.02
N ALA A 226 8.23 -14.23 2.51
CA ALA A 226 9.35 -13.55 3.15
C ALA A 226 8.90 -12.65 4.31
N VAL A 227 7.63 -12.23 4.35
CA VAL A 227 7.00 -11.57 5.50
C VAL A 227 6.98 -12.56 6.65
N GLY A 228 8.13 -12.76 7.26
CA GLY A 228 8.34 -13.67 8.35
C GLY A 228 8.02 -13.00 9.69
N GLY A 229 6.78 -13.12 10.16
CA GLY A 229 6.48 -12.84 11.54
C GLY A 229 5.72 -11.54 11.84
N GLU A 230 5.28 -11.44 13.07
CA GLU A 230 4.40 -10.39 13.60
C GLU A 230 4.99 -8.99 13.54
N TRP A 231 6.33 -8.87 13.52
CA TRP A 231 7.00 -7.57 13.56
C TRP A 231 6.65 -6.63 12.39
N MET A 232 6.31 -7.17 11.23
CA MET A 232 5.90 -6.36 10.09
C MET A 232 4.53 -5.72 10.29
N LEU A 233 3.69 -6.28 11.14
CA LEU A 233 2.38 -5.74 11.47
C LEU A 233 2.44 -4.59 12.49
N TYR A 234 3.54 -4.44 13.22
CA TYR A 234 3.69 -3.31 14.16
C TYR A 234 3.59 -1.96 13.47
N GLY A 235 4.16 -1.81 12.27
CA GLY A 235 4.02 -0.58 11.49
C GLY A 235 2.58 -0.24 11.09
N LEU A 236 1.68 -1.21 11.17
CA LEU A 236 0.25 -1.06 10.86
C LEU A 236 -0.61 -0.79 12.10
N ALA A 237 -0.08 -0.94 13.30
CA ALA A 237 -0.84 -0.79 14.56
C ALA A 237 -1.49 0.61 14.68
N ASP A 238 -0.81 1.63 14.21
CA ASP A 238 -1.26 3.01 14.29
C ASP A 238 -2.53 3.29 13.48
N TYR A 239 -2.76 2.53 12.40
CA TYR A 239 -3.95 2.70 11.55
C TYR A 239 -5.27 2.37 12.25
N LYS A 240 -5.25 1.72 13.42
CA LYS A 240 -6.45 1.50 14.25
C LYS A 240 -7.08 2.80 14.73
N GLN A 241 -6.27 3.85 14.88
CA GLN A 241 -6.64 5.11 15.51
C GLN A 241 -6.90 6.23 14.50
N ILE A 242 -7.07 5.92 13.22
CA ILE A 242 -7.43 6.95 12.23
C ILE A 242 -8.75 7.58 12.62
N ALA A 243 -8.70 8.87 12.91
CA ALA A 243 -9.88 9.70 13.14
C ALA A 243 -9.61 11.09 12.58
N PHE A 244 -10.60 11.67 11.93
CA PHE A 244 -10.49 13.02 11.40
C PHE A 244 -11.21 14.01 12.33
N PRO A 245 -10.73 15.25 12.44
CA PRO A 245 -11.46 16.30 13.12
C PRO A 245 -12.73 16.65 12.35
N PRO A 246 -13.65 17.43 12.90
CA PRO A 246 -14.72 18.04 12.12
C PRO A 246 -14.15 18.78 10.91
N LEU A 247 -14.67 18.46 9.73
CA LEU A 247 -14.22 19.00 8.46
C LEU A 247 -15.32 19.85 7.84
N SER A 248 -14.95 20.97 7.20
CA SER A 248 -15.87 21.71 6.32
C SER A 248 -16.25 20.85 5.09
N GLU A 249 -17.31 21.20 4.38
CA GLU A 249 -17.70 20.49 3.17
C GLU A 249 -16.59 20.50 2.10
N ARG A 250 -15.86 21.61 1.98
CA ARG A 250 -14.71 21.67 1.06
C ARG A 250 -13.59 20.73 1.48
N GLN A 251 -13.27 20.65 2.73
CA GLN A 251 -12.26 19.72 3.24
C GLN A 251 -12.69 18.25 3.06
N LYS A 252 -13.97 17.94 3.27
CA LYS A 252 -14.52 16.60 2.98
C LYS A 252 -14.39 16.25 1.49
N GLN A 253 -14.67 17.19 0.58
CA GLN A 253 -14.49 16.98 -0.86
C GLN A 253 -13.05 16.67 -1.22
N ILE A 254 -12.08 17.43 -0.68
CA ILE A 254 -10.65 17.25 -0.93
C ILE A 254 -10.21 15.87 -0.42
N ALA A 255 -10.53 15.52 0.82
CA ALA A 255 -10.17 14.24 1.40
C ALA A 255 -10.78 13.05 0.62
N ARG A 256 -12.08 13.13 0.27
CA ARG A 256 -12.75 12.11 -0.56
C ARG A 256 -12.07 11.91 -1.89
N PHE A 257 -11.76 13.01 -2.58
CA PHE A 257 -11.11 12.93 -3.89
C PHE A 257 -9.71 12.31 -3.78
N ALA A 258 -8.90 12.78 -2.84
CA ALA A 258 -7.55 12.27 -2.63
C ALA A 258 -7.54 10.75 -2.32
N LEU A 259 -8.47 10.28 -1.50
CA LEU A 259 -8.57 8.88 -1.09
C LEU A 259 -8.90 7.91 -2.25
N LYS A 260 -9.44 8.39 -3.37
CA LYS A 260 -9.68 7.56 -4.57
C LYS A 260 -8.38 6.99 -5.16
N PHE A 261 -7.26 7.64 -4.93
CA PHE A 261 -5.97 7.31 -5.53
C PHE A 261 -5.07 6.45 -4.63
N VAL A 262 -5.55 6.03 -3.46
CA VAL A 262 -4.79 5.11 -2.61
C VAL A 262 -4.48 3.83 -3.37
N GLY A 263 -3.20 3.45 -3.38
CA GLY A 263 -2.68 2.30 -4.11
C GLY A 263 -2.19 2.60 -5.54
N TYR A 264 -2.36 3.82 -6.04
CA TYR A 264 -1.72 4.19 -7.31
C TYR A 264 -0.19 4.16 -7.15
N PRO A 265 0.54 3.66 -8.15
CA PRO A 265 1.99 3.48 -8.05
C PRO A 265 2.73 4.80 -7.95
N TYR A 266 3.94 4.74 -7.37
CA TYR A 266 4.89 5.83 -7.42
C TYR A 266 5.54 5.85 -8.81
N ILE A 267 5.40 6.95 -9.52
CA ILE A 267 6.04 7.18 -10.81
C ILE A 267 6.87 8.44 -10.70
N TRP A 268 8.18 8.35 -10.96
CA TRP A 268 9.05 9.53 -10.94
C TRP A 268 8.55 10.58 -11.93
N ALA A 269 8.36 11.80 -11.46
CA ALA A 269 7.74 12.90 -12.20
C ALA A 269 6.28 12.63 -12.65
N GLY A 270 5.64 11.57 -12.15
CA GLY A 270 4.23 11.26 -12.41
C GLY A 270 3.30 12.26 -11.74
N GLU A 271 2.23 12.64 -12.45
CA GLU A 271 1.30 13.67 -12.00
C GLU A 271 -0.15 13.38 -12.37
N TYR A 272 -0.43 12.19 -12.95
CA TYR A 272 -1.75 11.89 -13.48
C TYR A 272 -2.11 10.41 -13.31
N PRO A 273 -3.42 10.09 -13.15
CA PRO A 273 -3.84 8.70 -12.92
C PRO A 273 -3.70 7.79 -14.14
N THR A 274 -3.47 8.35 -15.32
CA THR A 274 -3.23 7.62 -16.58
C THR A 274 -1.90 8.01 -17.19
N LYS A 275 -1.45 7.25 -18.20
CA LYS A 275 -0.21 7.53 -18.92
C LYS A 275 -0.20 8.92 -19.55
N ASP A 276 -1.32 9.36 -20.10
CA ASP A 276 -1.44 10.64 -20.77
C ASP A 276 -2.00 11.68 -19.79
N SER A 277 -1.22 12.72 -19.50
CA SER A 277 -1.59 13.87 -18.69
C SER A 277 -1.85 15.09 -19.58
N PRO A 278 -2.57 16.11 -19.08
CA PRO A 278 -2.73 17.38 -19.80
C PRO A 278 -1.40 18.11 -20.08
N TYR A 279 -0.33 17.74 -19.41
CA TYR A 279 0.98 18.39 -19.54
C TYR A 279 2.03 17.52 -20.23
N GLY A 280 1.67 16.30 -20.66
CA GLY A 280 2.58 15.40 -21.35
C GLY A 280 2.29 13.94 -21.08
N THR A 281 3.24 13.08 -21.47
CA THR A 281 3.13 11.62 -21.30
C THR A 281 4.11 11.17 -20.23
N GLN A 282 3.64 10.37 -19.28
CA GLN A 282 4.43 9.70 -18.25
C GLN A 282 4.54 8.20 -18.55
N LYS A 283 5.38 7.46 -17.82
CA LYS A 283 5.62 6.02 -18.09
C LYS A 283 4.37 5.16 -17.91
N SER A 284 3.60 5.45 -16.86
CA SER A 284 2.36 4.75 -16.49
C SER A 284 1.45 5.69 -15.73
N GLY A 285 0.22 5.25 -15.41
CA GLY A 285 -0.64 5.96 -14.46
C GLY A 285 -0.05 5.89 -13.05
N GLY A 286 0.12 7.05 -12.41
CA GLY A 286 0.68 7.15 -11.07
C GLY A 286 1.26 8.52 -10.76
N PHE A 287 1.84 8.68 -9.58
CA PHE A 287 2.21 9.98 -9.05
C PHE A 287 3.55 9.93 -8.32
N ASP A 288 4.37 10.97 -8.45
CA ASP A 288 5.33 11.30 -7.41
C ASP A 288 4.66 12.12 -6.29
N CYS A 289 5.40 12.48 -5.25
CA CYS A 289 4.84 13.19 -4.10
C CYS A 289 4.22 14.54 -4.46
N SER A 290 4.92 15.32 -5.27
CA SER A 290 4.48 16.66 -5.69
C SER A 290 3.43 16.58 -6.79
N GLY A 291 3.49 15.59 -7.68
CA GLY A 291 2.48 15.36 -8.70
C GLY A 291 1.13 14.98 -8.12
N PHE A 292 1.13 14.17 -7.08
CA PHE A 292 -0.10 13.85 -6.37
C PHE A 292 -0.73 15.10 -5.72
N ALA A 293 0.07 15.89 -5.01
CA ALA A 293 -0.39 17.15 -4.41
C ALA A 293 -0.88 18.15 -5.48
N PHE A 294 -0.15 18.25 -6.60
CA PHE A 294 -0.52 19.10 -7.74
C PHE A 294 -1.81 18.64 -8.39
N TYR A 295 -1.96 17.33 -8.63
CA TYR A 295 -3.16 16.75 -9.22
C TYR A 295 -4.41 17.04 -8.39
N VAL A 296 -4.35 16.75 -7.10
CA VAL A 296 -5.49 16.98 -6.20
C VAL A 296 -5.79 18.46 -6.08
N MET A 297 -4.80 19.26 -5.73
CA MET A 297 -5.07 20.64 -5.31
C MET A 297 -5.17 21.61 -6.49
N LYS A 298 -4.35 21.44 -7.56
CA LYS A 298 -4.37 22.33 -8.72
C LYS A 298 -5.27 21.82 -9.83
N MET A 299 -5.04 20.60 -10.32
CA MET A 299 -5.73 20.12 -11.49
C MET A 299 -7.22 19.88 -11.23
N HIS A 300 -7.59 19.40 -10.05
CA HIS A 300 -8.98 19.07 -9.72
C HIS A 300 -9.72 20.21 -9.02
N PHE A 301 -9.10 20.83 -8.01
CA PHE A 301 -9.77 21.87 -7.21
C PHE A 301 -9.38 23.31 -7.59
N ASP A 302 -8.45 23.49 -8.52
CA ASP A 302 -7.96 24.78 -9.04
C ASP A 302 -7.47 25.77 -7.98
N TYR A 303 -6.84 25.26 -6.93
CA TYR A 303 -6.18 26.12 -5.94
C TYR A 303 -4.97 26.84 -6.55
N PRO A 304 -4.52 27.98 -5.94
CA PRO A 304 -3.46 28.84 -6.48
C PRO A 304 -2.07 28.21 -6.35
N ILE A 305 -1.88 27.10 -7.05
CA ILE A 305 -0.62 26.42 -7.32
C ILE A 305 -0.37 26.55 -8.81
N THR A 306 0.77 27.10 -9.19
CA THR A 306 1.11 27.31 -10.61
C THR A 306 1.87 26.11 -11.17
N VAL A 307 1.89 25.97 -12.49
CA VAL A 307 2.66 24.91 -13.18
C VAL A 307 4.16 24.95 -12.85
N ASN A 308 4.70 26.15 -12.55
CA ASN A 308 6.08 26.32 -12.11
C ASN A 308 6.34 25.86 -10.66
N GLU A 309 5.29 25.48 -9.94
CA GLU A 309 5.36 24.91 -8.58
C GLU A 309 5.17 23.40 -8.59
N ARG A 310 5.54 22.69 -9.67
CA ARG A 310 5.38 21.25 -9.81
C ARG A 310 6.23 20.46 -8.81
N GLY A 311 7.37 21.01 -8.39
CA GLY A 311 8.26 20.39 -7.39
C GLY A 311 7.84 20.69 -5.95
N GLY A 312 8.14 19.81 -5.01
CA GLY A 312 7.84 19.99 -3.59
C GLY A 312 8.51 21.21 -2.97
N SER A 313 9.76 21.51 -3.34
CA SER A 313 10.48 22.71 -2.89
C SER A 313 9.87 24.01 -3.42
N ASP A 314 9.38 24.00 -4.67
CA ASP A 314 8.72 25.15 -5.27
C ASP A 314 7.37 25.43 -4.61
N MET A 315 6.59 24.39 -4.33
CA MET A 315 5.37 24.53 -3.53
C MET A 315 5.66 25.08 -2.13
N ALA A 316 6.76 24.62 -1.49
CA ALA A 316 7.17 25.05 -0.16
C ALA A 316 7.64 26.52 -0.12
N LYS A 317 8.23 27.02 -1.20
CA LYS A 317 8.68 28.42 -1.36
C LYS A 317 7.52 29.42 -1.22
N ARG A 318 6.32 29.03 -1.65
CA ARG A 318 5.10 29.86 -1.59
C ARG A 318 4.37 29.79 -0.24
N ALA A 319 4.86 29.02 0.72
CA ALA A 319 4.26 28.92 2.06
C ALA A 319 4.50 30.22 2.85
N LYS A 320 3.58 31.15 2.77
CA LYS A 320 3.61 32.45 3.47
C LYS A 320 2.23 32.78 4.04
N PRO A 321 2.04 32.75 5.39
CA PRO A 321 3.02 32.29 6.39
C PRO A 321 3.23 30.77 6.35
N ARG A 322 4.38 30.29 6.83
CA ARG A 322 4.61 28.87 7.09
C ARG A 322 3.68 28.39 8.21
N ILE A 323 2.96 27.32 7.97
CA ILE A 323 2.03 26.72 8.94
C ILE A 323 2.79 25.74 9.84
N THR A 324 2.76 25.95 11.13
CA THR A 324 3.34 25.02 12.10
C THR A 324 2.44 23.80 12.28
N ARG A 325 2.99 22.68 12.74
CA ARG A 325 2.26 21.43 12.96
C ARG A 325 0.97 21.59 13.76
N LYS A 326 0.98 22.39 14.83
CA LYS A 326 -0.18 22.65 15.70
C LYS A 326 -1.32 23.40 14.99
N LYS A 327 -1.04 24.09 13.89
CA LYS A 327 -2.01 24.90 13.12
C LYS A 327 -2.46 24.24 11.83
N LEU A 328 -2.01 23.00 11.56
CA LEU A 328 -2.41 22.26 10.38
C LEU A 328 -3.90 21.94 10.37
N GLN A 329 -4.49 22.05 9.18
CA GLN A 329 -5.88 21.69 8.93
C GLN A 329 -5.96 20.84 7.65
N CYS A 330 -7.00 20.03 7.52
CA CYS A 330 -7.21 19.22 6.32
C CYS A 330 -7.16 20.10 5.07
N GLY A 331 -6.46 19.62 4.04
CA GLY A 331 -6.20 20.36 2.80
C GLY A 331 -4.91 21.19 2.81
N ASP A 332 -4.19 21.29 3.94
CA ASP A 332 -2.88 21.92 3.94
C ASP A 332 -1.85 21.00 3.25
N LEU A 333 -1.01 21.59 2.39
CA LEU A 333 0.21 20.93 1.94
C LEU A 333 1.22 20.90 3.07
N ILE A 334 1.84 19.75 3.32
CA ILE A 334 2.87 19.58 4.35
C ILE A 334 4.18 19.17 3.70
N PHE A 335 5.27 19.78 4.14
CA PHE A 335 6.60 19.59 3.56
C PHE A 335 7.54 18.93 4.55
N PHE A 336 8.43 18.09 4.02
CA PHE A 336 9.46 17.39 4.78
C PHE A 336 10.83 17.76 4.24
N GLY A 337 11.75 18.04 5.15
CA GLY A 337 13.11 18.42 4.81
C GLY A 337 14.11 17.82 5.80
N TYR A 338 15.35 17.64 5.37
CA TYR A 338 16.39 16.92 6.13
C TYR A 338 16.68 17.50 7.53
N ASP A 339 16.41 18.80 7.74
CA ASP A 339 16.63 19.48 9.03
C ASP A 339 15.30 19.78 9.76
N GLY A 340 14.21 19.11 9.38
CA GLY A 340 12.87 19.34 9.94
C GLY A 340 12.45 20.82 9.85
N PRO A 341 11.97 21.46 10.94
CA PRO A 341 11.53 22.86 10.91
C PRO A 341 12.61 23.88 10.55
N LYS A 342 13.89 23.50 10.63
CA LYS A 342 15.05 24.34 10.26
C LYS A 342 15.48 24.17 8.81
N SER A 343 14.80 23.33 8.04
CA SER A 343 15.14 23.04 6.66
C SER A 343 15.19 24.30 5.80
N SER A 344 16.18 24.35 4.91
CA SER A 344 16.20 25.29 3.79
C SER A 344 15.24 24.84 2.69
N LEU A 345 14.92 25.71 1.75
CA LEU A 345 14.11 25.32 0.58
C LEU A 345 14.78 24.20 -0.23
N ALA A 346 16.10 24.26 -0.37
CA ALA A 346 16.88 23.27 -1.12
C ALA A 346 16.89 21.89 -0.45
N SER A 347 16.64 21.82 0.87
CA SER A 347 16.58 20.56 1.62
C SER A 347 15.17 19.97 1.74
N ILE A 348 14.16 20.60 1.14
CA ILE A 348 12.81 20.02 1.04
C ILE A 348 12.81 18.94 -0.06
N TYR A 349 12.49 17.71 0.35
CA TYR A 349 12.53 16.55 -0.53
C TYR A 349 11.18 15.84 -0.70
N HIS A 350 10.18 16.19 0.12
CA HIS A 350 8.89 15.50 0.07
C HIS A 350 7.72 16.42 0.43
N VAL A 351 6.54 16.11 -0.11
CA VAL A 351 5.28 16.80 0.16
C VAL A 351 4.14 15.80 0.33
N GLY A 352 3.20 16.11 1.22
CA GLY A 352 1.95 15.38 1.41
C GLY A 352 0.77 16.33 1.58
N LEU A 353 -0.44 15.77 1.55
CA LEU A 353 -1.69 16.47 1.79
C LEU A 353 -2.23 16.07 3.17
N TYR A 354 -2.33 17.03 4.07
CA TYR A 354 -2.78 16.79 5.44
C TYR A 354 -4.30 16.54 5.50
N LEU A 355 -4.70 15.52 6.27
CA LEU A 355 -6.09 15.10 6.40
C LEU A 355 -6.69 15.41 7.78
N GLY A 356 -5.84 15.64 8.78
CA GLY A 356 -6.26 15.94 10.16
C GLY A 356 -5.71 14.96 11.19
N ASN A 357 -5.68 15.38 12.46
CA ASN A 357 -5.23 14.57 13.61
C ASN A 357 -3.91 13.80 13.36
N GLY A 358 -2.95 14.47 12.72
CA GLY A 358 -1.65 13.87 12.39
C GLY A 358 -1.63 13.04 11.11
N TRP A 359 -2.76 12.68 10.54
CA TRP A 359 -2.83 11.87 9.31
C TRP A 359 -2.68 12.71 8.04
N PHE A 360 -2.01 12.14 7.05
CA PHE A 360 -1.83 12.73 5.73
C PHE A 360 -1.76 11.66 4.65
N ILE A 361 -2.05 12.05 3.42
CA ILE A 361 -1.96 11.21 2.23
C ILE A 361 -0.88 11.74 1.32
N HIS A 362 -0.09 10.86 0.75
CA HIS A 362 1.03 11.20 -0.12
C HIS A 362 1.39 10.04 -1.05
N SER A 363 2.08 10.31 -2.14
CA SER A 363 2.78 9.30 -2.92
C SER A 363 4.24 9.22 -2.48
N THR A 364 4.74 8.04 -2.17
CA THR A 364 6.10 7.85 -1.64
C THR A 364 6.74 6.58 -2.20
N GLY A 365 8.05 6.68 -2.54
CA GLY A 365 8.83 5.54 -2.99
C GLY A 365 9.09 4.48 -1.91
N SER A 366 8.95 4.80 -0.61
CA SER A 366 9.16 3.82 0.47
C SER A 366 8.10 2.73 0.54
N THR A 367 6.86 3.03 0.11
CA THR A 367 5.74 2.08 0.00
C THR A 367 5.28 1.93 -1.44
N ASP A 368 6.03 2.49 -2.35
CA ASP A 368 5.85 2.47 -3.79
C ASP A 368 4.46 2.91 -4.26
N GLY A 369 4.01 4.04 -3.74
CA GLY A 369 2.75 4.63 -4.20
C GLY A 369 2.01 5.51 -3.22
N VAL A 370 0.75 5.78 -3.57
CA VAL A 370 -0.15 6.63 -2.78
C VAL A 370 -0.67 5.86 -1.57
N THR A 371 -0.37 6.38 -0.39
CA THR A 371 -0.74 5.77 0.89
C THR A 371 -1.06 6.82 1.96
N LEU A 372 -1.51 6.34 3.11
CA LEU A 372 -1.73 7.12 4.33
C LEU A 372 -0.53 6.97 5.26
N SER A 373 -0.15 8.06 5.92
CA SER A 373 0.89 8.06 6.96
C SER A 373 0.52 9.01 8.10
N SER A 374 1.19 8.85 9.24
CA SER A 374 0.96 9.66 10.43
C SER A 374 2.20 10.47 10.81
N LEU A 375 1.98 11.76 11.10
CA LEU A 375 3.01 12.62 11.69
C LEU A 375 3.26 12.28 13.17
N ASP A 376 2.31 11.61 13.83
CA ASP A 376 2.36 11.38 15.26
C ASP A 376 3.01 10.04 15.63
N SER A 377 2.71 9.00 14.88
CA SER A 377 3.22 7.65 15.12
C SER A 377 4.53 7.35 14.42
N SER A 378 4.79 7.95 13.26
CA SER A 378 6.07 7.77 12.56
C SER A 378 7.15 8.69 13.13
N SER A 379 8.20 8.11 13.72
CA SER A 379 9.39 8.86 14.14
C SER A 379 10.04 9.62 12.98
N TYR A 380 10.07 9.01 11.79
CA TYR A 380 10.61 9.60 10.58
C TYR A 380 9.85 10.88 10.20
N TYR A 381 8.53 10.82 9.99
CA TYR A 381 7.75 11.98 9.58
C TYR A 381 7.66 13.05 10.67
N LYS A 382 7.69 12.64 11.94
CA LYS A 382 7.76 13.58 13.08
C LYS A 382 9.05 14.38 13.08
N GLN A 383 10.17 13.74 12.80
CA GLN A 383 11.51 14.37 12.79
C GLN A 383 11.66 15.32 11.59
N TYR A 384 11.23 14.89 10.41
CA TYR A 384 11.51 15.61 9.16
C TYR A 384 10.40 16.57 8.72
N PHE A 385 9.29 16.68 9.47
CA PHE A 385 8.28 17.69 9.19
C PHE A 385 8.88 19.09 9.26
N ALA A 386 8.81 19.85 8.15
CA ALA A 386 9.34 21.20 8.05
C ALA A 386 8.26 22.25 8.37
N TRP A 387 7.28 22.42 7.51
CA TRP A 387 6.13 23.32 7.68
C TRP A 387 4.99 22.95 6.73
N GLY A 388 3.84 23.60 6.92
CA GLY A 388 2.71 23.50 5.99
C GLY A 388 2.48 24.78 5.19
N ARG A 389 1.73 24.65 4.09
CA ARG A 389 1.16 25.73 3.27
C ARG A 389 -0.35 25.56 3.19
N ARG A 390 -1.10 26.58 3.53
CA ARG A 390 -2.55 26.63 3.34
C ARG A 390 -2.88 27.33 2.02
N VAL A 391 -3.67 26.67 1.19
CA VAL A 391 -4.19 27.23 -0.05
C VAL A 391 -5.71 27.41 0.00
N LEU A 392 -6.39 26.80 0.98
CA LEU A 392 -7.80 26.97 1.25
C LEU A 392 -8.08 28.40 1.76
N LYS A 393 -9.22 28.96 1.31
CA LYS A 393 -9.69 30.27 1.81
C LYS A 393 -10.26 30.12 3.23
N PRO A 394 -10.29 31.18 4.04
CA PRO A 394 -10.88 31.14 5.37
C PRO A 394 -12.34 30.62 5.38
N SER A 395 -13.14 30.98 4.37
CA SER A 395 -14.53 30.52 4.23
C SER A 395 -14.69 29.03 3.89
N GLU A 396 -13.60 28.37 3.52
CA GLU A 396 -13.56 26.93 3.20
C GLU A 396 -13.11 26.08 4.41
N LEU A 397 -12.79 26.73 5.52
CA LEU A 397 -12.36 26.09 6.76
C LEU A 397 -13.56 25.89 7.71
N PRO A 398 -13.46 24.96 8.67
CA PRO A 398 -14.50 24.81 9.68
C PRO A 398 -14.59 26.07 10.58
N ASP A 399 -15.79 26.39 11.04
CA ASP A 399 -15.98 27.46 11.99
C ASP A 399 -15.18 27.23 13.28
N ALA A 400 -14.61 28.30 13.84
CA ALA A 400 -13.80 28.25 15.04
C ALA A 400 -14.54 27.62 16.25
N ALA A 401 -15.87 27.82 16.34
CA ALA A 401 -16.72 27.23 17.34
C ALA A 401 -16.81 25.70 17.24
N ALA A 402 -16.94 25.18 16.01
CA ALA A 402 -16.95 23.72 15.75
C ALA A 402 -15.65 23.04 16.15
N GLN A 403 -14.52 23.72 15.95
CA GLN A 403 -13.19 23.19 16.34
C GLN A 403 -13.02 23.12 17.87
N THR A 404 -13.57 24.07 18.62
CA THR A 404 -13.47 24.12 20.09
C THR A 404 -14.33 23.02 20.72
N THR A 405 -15.55 22.82 20.23
CA THR A 405 -16.46 21.77 20.72
C THR A 405 -15.89 20.38 20.50
N ALA A 406 -15.26 20.13 19.35
CA ALA A 406 -14.64 18.84 19.03
C ALA A 406 -13.42 18.54 19.92
N LYS A 407 -12.60 19.54 20.25
CA LYS A 407 -11.46 19.36 21.19
C LYS A 407 -11.93 18.95 22.57
N ILE A 408 -13.02 19.52 23.05
CA ILE A 408 -13.63 19.18 24.33
C ILE A 408 -14.21 17.76 24.31
N ALA A 409 -14.87 17.35 23.22
CA ALA A 409 -15.45 16.03 23.08
C ALA A 409 -14.39 14.91 23.00
N VAL A 410 -13.25 15.16 22.33
CA VAL A 410 -12.14 14.20 22.26
C VAL A 410 -11.43 14.03 23.60
N GLN A 411 -11.34 15.11 24.41
CA GLN A 411 -10.79 15.03 25.76
C GLN A 411 -11.74 14.37 26.76
N ALA A 412 -13.05 14.37 26.49
CA ALA A 412 -14.08 13.81 27.38
C ALA A 412 -14.49 12.37 27.03
N ALA A 413 -13.99 11.81 25.91
CA ALA A 413 -14.29 10.43 25.52
C ALA A 413 -13.59 9.46 26.49
N PRO A 414 -14.30 8.56 27.17
CA PRO A 414 -13.68 7.57 28.03
C PRO A 414 -12.82 6.63 27.17
N VAL A 415 -11.62 6.33 27.67
CA VAL A 415 -10.77 5.26 27.09
C VAL A 415 -11.62 3.99 27.08
N PRO A 416 -11.81 3.33 25.91
CA PRO A 416 -12.55 2.07 25.90
C PRO A 416 -11.84 1.08 26.81
N ALA A 417 -12.59 0.49 27.75
CA ALA A 417 -12.11 -0.60 28.57
C ALA A 417 -11.62 -1.73 27.63
N ALA A 418 -10.45 -2.25 27.94
CA ALA A 418 -9.94 -3.46 27.29
C ALA A 418 -10.80 -4.63 27.77
N ASP A 419 -11.61 -5.19 26.85
CA ASP A 419 -12.20 -6.52 26.94
C ASP A 419 -11.45 -7.46 26.02
#